data_64ee3e678a330e45c8da637f094c62cc
#
_entry.id   64ee3e678a330e45c8da637f094c62cc
#
_cell.length_a   1.000
_cell.length_b   1.000
_cell.length_c   1.000
_cell.angle_alpha   90.00
_cell.angle_beta   90.00
_cell.angle_gamma   90.00
#
_symmetry.space_group_name_H-M   'P 1'
#
loop_
_entity.id
_entity.type
_entity.pdbx_description
1 polymer ?
#
loop_
_entity_poly.entity_id
_entity_poly.type
_entity_poly.pdbx_seq_one_letter_code
_entity_poly.pdbx_strand_id
1 'polypeptide(L)'
;MLFNVCCKDTEELYETPIVQQTAFWSDVKAQLGAGTLGVNFKARQSDLFYRSTEDKTIISSDILAVIRQIDCYHSIAYIPYGPELEPSEEFQGMFLEELSESIRPFLPKDCILIRYDLCWQSYWAKDEEHFDENGIWKGQPDSLSQEFRFNFNTHRWNFKKAYFNILPSNTIYLDLTQDADAILRKMKSKTRYNIRLSARKGVEVKTMGLDGLDIWYELYKETAARNHLFLNDIKYFEAVLRAKTDTSRSPADVRLLIAEWEGMPLAAMFLVMTANRGSYLYGASSSQHRNLMPTYALQWEAIQLSKANGCTEYDMFGISPSPDPSHPLYGLYKFKAGFGGEIYHSLGCWDYPLDEEKYALFRVSEINSQGYHLS
;
A
#
# COMPACT_ATOMS: atom_id res chain seq x y z
N MET A 1 -14.62 1.65 -23.89
CA MET A 1 -14.33 0.85 -22.69
C MET A 1 -14.97 1.48 -21.46
N LEU A 2 -14.60 2.71 -21.07
CA LEU A 2 -15.17 3.43 -19.93
C LEU A 2 -16.36 4.31 -20.33
N PHE A 3 -17.29 4.51 -19.41
CA PHE A 3 -18.41 5.44 -19.58
C PHE A 3 -18.91 5.93 -18.22
N ASN A 4 -19.68 7.02 -18.22
CA ASN A 4 -20.18 7.66 -17.00
C ASN A 4 -19.07 7.97 -15.97
N VAL A 5 -17.94 8.50 -16.46
CA VAL A 5 -16.85 8.95 -15.57
C VAL A 5 -17.25 10.30 -14.98
N CYS A 6 -17.30 10.37 -13.65
CA CYS A 6 -17.75 11.58 -12.95
C CYS A 6 -17.07 11.73 -11.58
N CYS A 7 -16.93 12.98 -11.15
CA CYS A 7 -16.51 13.25 -9.77
C CYS A 7 -17.53 12.68 -8.79
N LYS A 8 -17.05 12.21 -7.67
CA LYS A 8 -17.81 11.61 -6.59
C LYS A 8 -17.32 12.15 -5.25
N ASP A 9 -18.24 12.35 -4.32
CA ASP A 9 -17.86 12.66 -2.96
C ASP A 9 -16.99 11.53 -2.40
N THR A 10 -15.91 11.89 -1.72
CA THR A 10 -14.98 10.89 -1.16
C THR A 10 -15.61 10.04 -0.05
N GLU A 11 -16.66 10.56 0.64
CA GLU A 11 -17.43 9.78 1.61
C GLU A 11 -18.25 8.65 0.94
N GLU A 12 -18.55 8.79 -0.34
CA GLU A 12 -19.32 7.83 -1.14
C GLU A 12 -18.45 6.80 -1.89
N LEU A 13 -17.11 6.86 -1.73
CA LEU A 13 -16.21 5.87 -2.34
C LEU A 13 -16.59 4.46 -1.90
N TYR A 14 -16.57 3.53 -2.84
CA TYR A 14 -16.92 2.13 -2.58
C TYR A 14 -15.96 1.51 -1.56
N GLU A 15 -16.50 0.57 -0.79
CA GLU A 15 -15.71 -0.24 0.11
C GLU A 15 -14.62 -1.01 -0.66
N THR A 16 -13.40 -1.00 -0.12
CA THR A 16 -12.20 -1.61 -0.72
C THR A 16 -11.26 -2.10 0.38
N PRO A 17 -10.52 -3.20 0.15
CA PRO A 17 -9.46 -3.62 1.06
C PRO A 17 -8.21 -2.73 1.01
N ILE A 18 -8.14 -1.79 0.07
CA ILE A 18 -7.00 -0.90 -0.13
C ILE A 18 -7.18 0.36 0.71
N VAL A 19 -6.51 0.43 1.86
CA VAL A 19 -6.60 1.57 2.80
C VAL A 19 -6.47 2.91 2.08
N GLN A 20 -5.56 3.01 1.11
CA GLN A 20 -5.23 4.24 0.40
C GLN A 20 -6.27 4.65 -0.65
N GLN A 21 -7.29 3.83 -0.89
CA GLN A 21 -8.39 4.11 -1.82
C GLN A 21 -9.72 4.37 -1.10
N THR A 22 -9.71 4.56 0.22
CA THR A 22 -10.90 4.74 1.06
C THR A 22 -11.20 6.20 1.37
N ALA A 23 -12.43 6.47 1.82
CA ALA A 23 -12.84 7.74 2.41
C ALA A 23 -11.96 8.11 3.62
N PHE A 24 -11.58 7.12 4.43
CA PHE A 24 -10.64 7.30 5.54
C PHE A 24 -9.32 7.93 5.08
N TRP A 25 -8.72 7.40 4.01
CA TRP A 25 -7.46 7.94 3.51
C TRP A 25 -7.61 9.35 2.95
N SER A 26 -8.73 9.64 2.30
CA SER A 26 -9.08 10.99 1.85
C SER A 26 -9.12 11.98 3.01
N ASP A 27 -9.78 11.62 4.12
CA ASP A 27 -9.85 12.45 5.32
C ASP A 27 -8.47 12.67 5.95
N VAL A 28 -7.66 11.61 6.09
CA VAL A 28 -6.26 11.74 6.56
C VAL A 28 -5.48 12.74 5.69
N LYS A 29 -5.59 12.66 4.37
CA LYS A 29 -4.87 13.56 3.46
C LYS A 29 -5.41 14.99 3.50
N ALA A 30 -6.72 15.17 3.62
CA ALA A 30 -7.34 16.47 3.77
C ALA A 30 -6.91 17.17 5.07
N GLN A 31 -6.85 16.46 6.21
CA GLN A 31 -6.34 16.98 7.49
C GLN A 31 -4.87 17.42 7.40
N LEU A 32 -4.10 16.86 6.47
CA LEU A 32 -2.71 17.23 6.19
C LEU A 32 -2.59 18.32 5.12
N GLY A 33 -3.71 18.89 4.67
CA GLY A 33 -3.74 19.98 3.69
C GLY A 33 -3.60 19.56 2.22
N ALA A 34 -3.66 18.27 1.91
CA ALA A 34 -3.67 17.81 0.53
C ALA A 34 -5.09 17.82 -0.06
N GLY A 35 -5.23 18.20 -1.32
CA GLY A 35 -6.48 18.01 -2.06
C GLY A 35 -6.72 16.55 -2.36
N THR A 36 -7.99 16.13 -2.35
CA THR A 36 -8.38 14.77 -2.75
C THR A 36 -9.52 14.83 -3.77
N LEU A 37 -9.55 13.86 -4.67
CA LEU A 37 -10.53 13.75 -5.73
C LEU A 37 -11.02 12.31 -5.83
N GLY A 38 -12.29 12.08 -5.52
CA GLY A 38 -13.00 10.83 -5.79
C GLY A 38 -13.57 10.84 -7.21
N VAL A 39 -13.34 9.76 -7.96
CA VAL A 39 -13.92 9.59 -9.30
C VAL A 39 -14.55 8.21 -9.41
N ASN A 40 -15.81 8.18 -9.85
CA ASN A 40 -16.50 6.95 -10.24
C ASN A 40 -16.45 6.78 -11.75
N PHE A 41 -16.32 5.55 -12.18
CA PHE A 41 -16.43 5.16 -13.59
C PHE A 41 -17.13 3.82 -13.74
N LYS A 42 -17.67 3.58 -14.93
CA LYS A 42 -18.26 2.32 -15.31
C LYS A 42 -17.56 1.74 -16.53
N ALA A 43 -17.50 0.42 -16.59
CA ALA A 43 -16.94 -0.30 -17.71
C ALA A 43 -17.80 -1.54 -18.04
N ARG A 44 -17.79 -1.98 -19.30
CA ARG A 44 -18.34 -3.29 -19.65
C ARG A 44 -17.32 -4.36 -19.32
N GLN A 45 -17.76 -5.42 -18.69
CA GLN A 45 -16.89 -6.54 -18.30
C GLN A 45 -16.22 -7.19 -19.52
N SER A 46 -16.94 -7.29 -20.65
CA SER A 46 -16.40 -7.81 -21.91
C SER A 46 -15.22 -6.99 -22.49
N ASP A 47 -15.15 -5.71 -22.16
CA ASP A 47 -14.10 -4.81 -22.65
C ASP A 47 -12.83 -4.86 -21.78
N LEU A 48 -12.92 -5.44 -20.60
CA LEU A 48 -11.84 -5.52 -19.61
C LEU A 48 -11.25 -6.92 -19.44
N PHE A 49 -12.04 -7.94 -19.78
CA PHE A 49 -11.67 -9.34 -19.53
C PHE A 49 -11.97 -10.19 -20.77
N TYR A 50 -11.22 -11.26 -20.96
CA TYR A 50 -11.51 -12.28 -21.98
C TYR A 50 -12.80 -13.02 -21.63
N ARG A 51 -13.94 -12.44 -22.04
CA ARG A 51 -15.27 -13.04 -21.90
C ARG A 51 -16.04 -12.95 -23.21
N SER A 52 -17.13 -13.71 -23.30
CA SER A 52 -18.04 -13.63 -24.45
C SER A 52 -18.50 -12.18 -24.66
N THR A 53 -18.49 -11.72 -25.90
CA THR A 53 -19.01 -10.40 -26.32
C THR A 53 -20.50 -10.22 -26.00
N GLU A 54 -21.21 -11.31 -25.67
CA GLU A 54 -22.60 -11.29 -25.23
C GLU A 54 -22.77 -10.90 -23.76
N ASP A 55 -21.67 -10.89 -22.96
CA ASP A 55 -21.71 -10.47 -21.56
C ASP A 55 -21.89 -8.93 -21.46
N LYS A 56 -23.10 -8.54 -21.09
CA LYS A 56 -23.50 -7.13 -20.91
C LYS A 56 -23.29 -6.63 -19.48
N THR A 57 -22.60 -7.39 -18.64
CA THR A 57 -22.34 -7.00 -17.24
C THR A 57 -21.55 -5.71 -17.18
N ILE A 58 -22.07 -4.77 -16.39
CA ILE A 58 -21.44 -3.48 -16.14
C ILE A 58 -20.78 -3.54 -14.77
N ILE A 59 -19.50 -3.18 -14.71
CA ILE A 59 -18.74 -3.00 -13.49
C ILE A 59 -18.69 -1.50 -13.20
N SER A 60 -18.94 -1.12 -11.94
CA SER A 60 -18.74 0.24 -11.43
C SER A 60 -17.57 0.20 -10.43
N SER A 61 -16.63 1.11 -10.58
CA SER A 61 -15.46 1.22 -9.71
C SER A 61 -15.14 2.68 -9.41
N ASP A 62 -14.40 2.88 -8.34
CA ASP A 62 -13.94 4.20 -7.91
C ASP A 62 -12.41 4.27 -7.93
N ILE A 63 -11.90 5.49 -7.98
CA ILE A 63 -10.52 5.81 -7.62
C ILE A 63 -10.50 7.02 -6.70
N LEU A 64 -9.52 7.03 -5.81
CA LEU A 64 -9.12 8.20 -5.02
C LEU A 64 -7.79 8.72 -5.56
N ALA A 65 -7.77 9.95 -6.02
CA ALA A 65 -6.54 10.67 -6.35
C ALA A 65 -6.22 11.70 -5.25
N VAL A 66 -4.96 11.77 -4.86
CA VAL A 66 -4.42 12.78 -3.94
C VAL A 66 -3.65 13.79 -4.76
N ILE A 67 -4.07 15.05 -4.68
CA ILE A 67 -3.40 16.15 -5.40
C ILE A 67 -2.22 16.63 -4.55
N ARG A 68 -1.00 16.46 -5.06
CA ARG A 68 0.24 16.82 -4.39
C ARG A 68 0.89 17.99 -5.11
N GLN A 69 1.12 19.08 -4.40
CA GLN A 69 1.94 20.16 -4.91
C GLN A 69 3.41 19.73 -4.93
N ILE A 70 4.09 19.96 -6.06
CA ILE A 70 5.52 19.71 -6.22
C ILE A 70 6.33 21.00 -6.15
N ASP A 71 5.73 22.10 -6.55
CA ASP A 71 6.24 23.47 -6.41
C ASP A 71 5.07 24.47 -6.37
N CYS A 72 5.36 25.77 -6.41
CA CYS A 72 4.34 26.84 -6.38
C CYS A 72 3.41 26.87 -7.60
N TYR A 73 3.76 26.18 -8.70
CA TYR A 73 3.10 26.28 -9.99
C TYR A 73 2.62 24.93 -10.53
N HIS A 74 3.07 23.81 -9.94
CA HIS A 74 2.80 22.49 -10.49
C HIS A 74 2.35 21.51 -9.42
N SER A 75 1.40 20.68 -9.81
CA SER A 75 0.90 19.57 -9.00
C SER A 75 0.95 18.25 -9.76
N ILE A 76 0.80 17.15 -9.04
CA ILE A 76 0.59 15.81 -9.59
C ILE A 76 -0.67 15.20 -8.98
N ALA A 77 -1.38 14.41 -9.78
CA ALA A 77 -2.48 13.57 -9.30
C ALA A 77 -1.90 12.18 -8.97
N TYR A 78 -1.80 11.87 -7.69
CA TYR A 78 -1.27 10.59 -7.23
C TYR A 78 -2.40 9.65 -6.86
N ILE A 79 -2.44 8.45 -7.46
CA ILE A 79 -3.43 7.41 -7.22
C ILE A 79 -2.75 6.25 -6.49
N PRO A 80 -2.79 6.24 -5.13
CA PRO A 80 -2.08 5.25 -4.31
C PRO A 80 -2.76 3.88 -4.37
N TYR A 81 -2.04 2.84 -4.74
CA TYR A 81 -2.51 1.46 -4.89
C TYR A 81 -3.81 1.30 -5.70
N GLY A 82 -4.02 2.20 -6.66
CA GLY A 82 -5.23 2.18 -7.48
C GLY A 82 -4.96 2.33 -8.98
N PRO A 83 -5.99 2.04 -9.78
CA PRO A 83 -7.31 1.53 -9.40
C PRO A 83 -7.28 0.08 -8.87
N GLU A 84 -8.28 -0.29 -8.03
CA GLU A 84 -8.45 -1.67 -7.55
C GLU A 84 -8.88 -2.60 -8.70
N LEU A 85 -9.73 -2.11 -9.60
CA LEU A 85 -10.17 -2.86 -10.77
C LEU A 85 -8.98 -3.17 -11.68
N GLU A 86 -8.56 -4.43 -11.71
CA GLU A 86 -7.46 -4.94 -12.54
C GLU A 86 -8.03 -5.62 -13.78
N PRO A 87 -7.91 -5.04 -14.99
CA PRO A 87 -8.25 -5.70 -16.25
C PRO A 87 -7.31 -6.86 -16.57
N SER A 88 -7.69 -7.73 -17.51
CA SER A 88 -6.75 -8.69 -18.11
C SER A 88 -5.54 -7.94 -18.67
N GLU A 89 -4.36 -8.55 -18.59
CA GLU A 89 -3.07 -7.91 -18.84
C GLU A 89 -2.99 -7.10 -20.14
N GLU A 90 -3.59 -7.63 -21.19
CA GLU A 90 -3.59 -7.00 -22.53
C GLU A 90 -4.43 -5.72 -22.60
N PHE A 91 -5.36 -5.54 -21.67
CA PHE A 91 -6.23 -4.36 -21.63
C PHE A 91 -5.79 -3.32 -20.63
N GLN A 92 -4.82 -3.62 -19.74
CA GLN A 92 -4.40 -2.75 -18.64
C GLN A 92 -3.91 -1.38 -19.14
N GLY A 93 -3.03 -1.34 -20.14
CA GLY A 93 -2.51 -0.09 -20.70
C GLY A 93 -3.62 0.77 -21.32
N MET A 94 -4.47 0.17 -22.17
CA MET A 94 -5.60 0.88 -22.79
C MET A 94 -6.60 1.39 -21.76
N PHE A 95 -6.90 0.58 -20.76
CA PHE A 95 -7.82 0.94 -19.68
C PHE A 95 -7.32 2.18 -18.92
N LEU A 96 -6.04 2.17 -18.50
CA LEU A 96 -5.47 3.31 -17.79
C LEU A 96 -5.28 4.54 -18.68
N GLU A 97 -4.98 4.38 -19.96
CA GLU A 97 -4.94 5.50 -20.90
C GLU A 97 -6.31 6.17 -21.01
N GLU A 98 -7.39 5.39 -21.21
CA GLU A 98 -8.75 5.92 -21.28
C GLU A 98 -9.18 6.53 -19.94
N LEU A 99 -8.82 5.92 -18.81
CA LEU A 99 -9.08 6.46 -17.48
C LEU A 99 -8.36 7.80 -17.29
N SER A 100 -7.07 7.89 -17.66
CA SER A 100 -6.27 9.11 -17.54
C SER A 100 -6.88 10.26 -18.34
N GLU A 101 -7.29 10.02 -19.59
CA GLU A 101 -7.91 11.06 -20.42
C GLU A 101 -9.32 11.42 -19.91
N SER A 102 -10.05 10.46 -19.34
CA SER A 102 -11.39 10.70 -18.78
C SER A 102 -11.35 11.51 -17.50
N ILE A 103 -10.32 11.36 -16.66
CA ILE A 103 -10.19 12.12 -15.40
C ILE A 103 -9.46 13.46 -15.60
N ARG A 104 -8.73 13.64 -16.68
CA ARG A 104 -8.00 14.89 -17.01
C ARG A 104 -8.84 16.17 -16.83
N PRO A 105 -10.12 16.23 -17.26
CA PRO A 105 -10.94 17.44 -17.10
C PRO A 105 -11.26 17.79 -15.63
N PHE A 106 -11.13 16.86 -14.70
CA PHE A 106 -11.41 17.06 -13.27
C PHE A 106 -10.18 17.47 -12.48
N LEU A 107 -8.98 17.36 -13.09
CA LEU A 107 -7.72 17.67 -12.43
C LEU A 107 -7.46 19.19 -12.42
N PRO A 108 -6.67 19.69 -11.46
CA PRO A 108 -6.19 21.06 -11.48
C PRO A 108 -5.43 21.39 -12.79
N LYS A 109 -5.54 22.64 -13.25
CA LYS A 109 -4.87 23.08 -14.49
C LYS A 109 -3.34 23.04 -14.43
N ASP A 110 -2.79 23.09 -13.24
CA ASP A 110 -1.36 22.99 -12.93
C ASP A 110 -0.87 21.55 -12.76
N CYS A 111 -1.76 20.57 -12.90
CA CYS A 111 -1.41 19.16 -12.83
C CYS A 111 -0.63 18.72 -14.08
N ILE A 112 0.60 18.25 -13.89
CA ILE A 112 1.52 17.92 -14.99
C ILE A 112 1.55 16.42 -15.33
N LEU A 113 1.14 15.56 -14.41
CA LEU A 113 1.08 14.11 -14.63
C LEU A 113 0.07 13.46 -13.69
N ILE A 114 -0.40 12.27 -14.07
CA ILE A 114 -1.08 11.33 -13.19
C ILE A 114 -0.08 10.22 -12.85
N ARG A 115 0.18 9.99 -11.56
CA ARG A 115 1.01 8.89 -11.07
C ARG A 115 0.12 7.81 -10.47
N TYR A 116 0.09 6.66 -11.10
CA TYR A 116 -0.53 5.45 -10.59
C TYR A 116 0.49 4.65 -9.80
N ASP A 117 0.18 4.29 -8.57
CA ASP A 117 0.94 3.29 -7.81
C ASP A 117 0.11 2.00 -7.85
N LEU A 118 0.39 1.16 -8.87
CA LEU A 118 -0.47 0.02 -9.19
C LEU A 118 -0.27 -1.12 -8.20
N CYS A 119 -1.35 -1.54 -7.54
CA CYS A 119 -1.38 -2.73 -6.71
C CYS A 119 -1.51 -4.03 -7.53
N TRP A 120 -1.70 -3.95 -8.85
CA TRP A 120 -1.85 -5.11 -9.73
C TRP A 120 -0.61 -5.98 -9.73
N GLN A 121 -0.81 -7.29 -9.80
CA GLN A 121 0.30 -8.22 -9.78
C GLN A 121 1.23 -8.02 -10.97
N SER A 122 2.52 -7.99 -10.71
CA SER A 122 3.55 -7.89 -11.75
C SER A 122 3.48 -9.08 -12.70
N TYR A 123 3.49 -8.83 -14.00
CA TYR A 123 3.52 -9.87 -15.05
C TYR A 123 4.66 -10.87 -14.82
N TRP A 124 5.83 -10.33 -14.49
CA TRP A 124 7.05 -11.10 -14.27
C TRP A 124 7.06 -11.86 -12.94
N ALA A 125 6.09 -11.64 -12.08
CA ALA A 125 5.88 -12.44 -10.87
C ALA A 125 4.89 -13.58 -11.07
N LYS A 126 4.21 -13.63 -12.23
CA LYS A 126 3.32 -14.73 -12.64
C LYS A 126 4.05 -15.75 -13.51
N ASP A 127 5.20 -15.40 -14.07
CA ASP A 127 5.97 -16.21 -15.01
C ASP A 127 7.10 -16.94 -14.30
N GLU A 128 7.11 -18.28 -14.33
CA GLU A 128 8.11 -19.13 -13.70
C GLU A 128 9.53 -18.86 -14.21
N GLU A 129 9.71 -18.40 -15.46
CA GLU A 129 11.01 -18.06 -16.03
C GLU A 129 11.71 -16.90 -15.28
N HIS A 130 10.93 -16.07 -14.60
CA HIS A 130 11.43 -14.97 -13.78
C HIS A 130 11.79 -15.36 -12.34
N PHE A 131 11.82 -16.66 -12.05
CA PHE A 131 12.31 -17.18 -10.78
C PHE A 131 13.63 -17.94 -10.99
N ASP A 132 14.46 -17.98 -9.96
CA ASP A 132 15.66 -18.80 -9.97
C ASP A 132 15.35 -20.27 -9.56
N GLU A 133 16.35 -21.12 -9.58
CA GLU A 133 16.25 -22.54 -9.19
C GLU A 133 15.79 -22.77 -7.74
N ASN A 134 15.89 -21.74 -6.89
CA ASN A 134 15.43 -21.75 -5.50
C ASN A 134 14.03 -21.16 -5.32
N GLY A 135 13.35 -20.78 -6.42
CA GLY A 135 12.06 -20.12 -6.39
C GLY A 135 12.13 -18.66 -5.93
N ILE A 136 13.28 -17.99 -6.06
CA ILE A 136 13.44 -16.58 -5.71
C ILE A 136 13.18 -15.74 -6.97
N TRP A 137 12.32 -14.76 -6.83
CA TRP A 137 12.01 -13.84 -7.90
C TRP A 137 13.22 -12.98 -8.29
N LYS A 138 13.56 -12.95 -9.58
CA LYS A 138 14.69 -12.21 -10.15
C LYS A 138 14.45 -10.72 -10.31
N GLY A 139 13.20 -10.26 -10.04
CA GLY A 139 12.81 -8.86 -10.23
C GLY A 139 12.16 -8.59 -11.59
N GLN A 140 11.75 -7.33 -11.75
CA GLN A 140 11.23 -6.84 -13.03
C GLN A 140 12.39 -6.59 -14.02
N PRO A 141 12.16 -6.67 -15.35
CA PRO A 141 13.14 -6.26 -16.34
C PRO A 141 13.42 -4.75 -16.25
N ASP A 142 14.29 -4.25 -17.11
CA ASP A 142 14.57 -2.81 -17.23
C ASP A 142 13.30 -2.01 -17.58
N SER A 143 13.33 -0.70 -17.28
CA SER A 143 12.16 0.17 -17.44
C SER A 143 11.67 0.28 -18.89
N LEU A 144 12.56 0.20 -19.90
CA LEU A 144 12.17 0.27 -21.29
C LEU A 144 11.35 -0.96 -21.72
N SER A 145 11.78 -2.14 -21.29
CA SER A 145 11.05 -3.39 -21.52
C SER A 145 9.68 -3.37 -20.86
N GLN A 146 9.60 -2.83 -19.61
CA GLN A 146 8.34 -2.63 -18.91
C GLN A 146 7.43 -1.65 -19.68
N GLU A 147 7.95 -0.49 -20.08
CA GLU A 147 7.19 0.54 -20.83
C GLU A 147 6.69 -0.01 -22.16
N PHE A 148 7.50 -0.77 -22.90
CA PHE A 148 7.11 -1.40 -24.14
C PHE A 148 5.91 -2.33 -23.96
N ARG A 149 5.98 -3.24 -22.96
CA ARG A 149 4.89 -4.16 -22.68
C ARG A 149 3.62 -3.41 -22.27
N PHE A 150 3.73 -2.44 -21.38
CA PHE A 150 2.57 -1.72 -20.82
C PHE A 150 1.86 -0.85 -21.88
N ASN A 151 2.63 -0.24 -22.79
CA ASN A 151 2.09 0.62 -23.85
C ASN A 151 1.64 -0.15 -25.10
N PHE A 152 1.89 -1.45 -25.20
CA PHE A 152 1.76 -2.20 -26.45
C PHE A 152 0.44 -1.97 -27.19
N ASN A 153 -0.67 -1.86 -26.47
CA ASN A 153 -2.02 -1.66 -27.00
C ASN A 153 -2.56 -0.23 -26.76
N THR A 154 -1.77 0.71 -26.24
CA THR A 154 -2.20 2.10 -26.03
C THR A 154 -2.15 2.89 -27.32
N HIS A 155 -2.98 3.96 -27.43
CA HIS A 155 -3.02 4.83 -28.59
C HIS A 155 -1.91 5.88 -28.58
N ARG A 156 -1.57 6.41 -27.39
CA ARG A 156 -0.64 7.54 -27.21
C ARG A 156 0.77 7.10 -26.89
N TRP A 157 0.95 5.86 -26.46
CA TRP A 157 2.25 5.34 -26.06
C TRP A 157 2.92 6.18 -24.95
N ASN A 158 2.11 6.63 -23.98
CA ASN A 158 2.49 7.73 -23.07
C ASN A 158 2.84 7.27 -21.64
N PHE A 159 2.66 6.00 -21.27
CA PHE A 159 3.06 5.53 -19.95
C PHE A 159 4.57 5.44 -19.80
N LYS A 160 5.05 5.97 -18.67
CA LYS A 160 6.46 5.93 -18.28
C LYS A 160 6.59 5.22 -16.94
N LYS A 161 7.56 4.31 -16.82
CA LYS A 161 7.89 3.72 -15.53
C LYS A 161 8.52 4.78 -14.63
N ALA A 162 7.93 5.03 -13.44
CA ALA A 162 8.52 5.95 -12.48
C ALA A 162 9.85 5.41 -11.96
N TYR A 163 10.78 6.31 -11.62
CA TYR A 163 12.09 5.91 -11.08
C TYR A 163 11.97 5.25 -9.71
N PHE A 164 11.02 5.69 -8.90
CA PHE A 164 10.80 5.21 -7.55
C PHE A 164 9.32 4.86 -7.35
N ASN A 165 9.07 3.82 -6.56
CA ASN A 165 7.74 3.57 -6.03
C ASN A 165 7.53 4.47 -4.79
N ILE A 166 6.37 5.09 -4.66
CA ILE A 166 6.02 5.89 -3.48
C ILE A 166 5.62 4.95 -2.34
N LEU A 167 4.79 3.95 -2.65
CA LEU A 167 4.44 2.89 -1.72
C LEU A 167 5.22 1.61 -2.06
N PRO A 168 5.42 0.70 -1.08
CA PRO A 168 6.09 -0.56 -1.35
C PRO A 168 5.39 -1.39 -2.42
N SER A 169 6.11 -1.81 -3.44
CA SER A 169 5.59 -2.69 -4.50
C SER A 169 5.66 -4.18 -4.15
N ASN A 170 6.21 -4.52 -2.98
CA ASN A 170 6.34 -5.91 -2.55
C ASN A 170 5.79 -6.03 -1.13
N THR A 171 4.92 -6.99 -0.90
CA THR A 171 4.33 -7.26 0.40
C THR A 171 4.19 -8.75 0.67
N ILE A 172 3.65 -9.10 1.85
CA ILE A 172 3.27 -10.46 2.22
C ILE A 172 1.82 -10.44 2.68
N TYR A 173 0.98 -11.25 2.05
CA TYR A 173 -0.40 -11.47 2.46
C TYR A 173 -0.54 -12.76 3.25
N LEU A 174 -1.21 -12.70 4.39
CA LEU A 174 -1.58 -13.87 5.18
C LEU A 174 -3.07 -14.16 4.98
N ASP A 175 -3.38 -15.41 4.69
CA ASP A 175 -4.75 -15.93 4.66
C ASP A 175 -5.29 -16.09 6.10
N LEU A 176 -6.33 -15.35 6.45
CA LEU A 176 -7.01 -15.39 7.74
C LEU A 176 -8.30 -16.22 7.73
N THR A 177 -8.66 -16.86 6.63
CA THR A 177 -9.87 -17.70 6.53
C THR A 177 -9.79 -18.91 7.44
N GLN A 178 -8.60 -19.42 7.72
CA GLN A 178 -8.32 -20.59 8.54
C GLN A 178 -8.36 -20.26 10.04
N ASP A 179 -8.46 -21.28 10.90
CA ASP A 179 -8.37 -21.10 12.34
C ASP A 179 -6.97 -20.62 12.80
N ALA A 180 -6.90 -20.08 14.01
CA ALA A 180 -5.67 -19.53 14.57
C ALA A 180 -4.52 -20.55 14.64
N ASP A 181 -4.83 -21.83 14.95
CA ASP A 181 -3.83 -22.89 15.02
C ASP A 181 -3.30 -23.24 13.61
N ALA A 182 -4.14 -23.23 12.60
CA ALA A 182 -3.72 -23.43 11.21
C ALA A 182 -2.82 -22.29 10.74
N ILE A 183 -3.15 -21.03 11.05
CA ILE A 183 -2.31 -19.86 10.75
C ILE A 183 -0.94 -20.02 11.44
N LEU A 184 -0.92 -20.38 12.72
CA LEU A 184 0.32 -20.66 13.45
C LEU A 184 1.14 -21.79 12.81
N ARG A 185 0.50 -22.88 12.36
CA ARG A 185 1.21 -24.00 11.71
C ARG A 185 1.95 -23.58 10.43
N LYS A 186 1.40 -22.63 9.65
CA LYS A 186 2.05 -22.08 8.44
C LYS A 186 3.29 -21.23 8.76
N MET A 187 3.40 -20.68 9.96
CA MET A 187 4.56 -19.86 10.36
C MET A 187 5.82 -20.72 10.51
N LYS A 188 7.00 -20.11 10.30
CA LYS A 188 8.29 -20.74 10.59
C LYS A 188 8.39 -21.11 12.09
N SER A 189 9.06 -22.20 12.40
CA SER A 189 9.21 -22.69 13.79
C SER A 189 9.77 -21.62 14.76
N LYS A 190 10.74 -20.82 14.28
CA LYS A 190 11.32 -19.70 15.04
C LYS A 190 10.30 -18.61 15.34
N THR A 191 9.40 -18.29 14.41
CA THR A 191 8.34 -17.28 14.61
C THR A 191 7.35 -17.76 15.68
N ARG A 192 6.86 -18.99 15.57
CA ARG A 192 6.00 -19.59 16.62
C ARG A 192 6.67 -19.61 18.00
N TYR A 193 7.95 -19.95 18.04
CA TYR A 193 8.73 -19.94 19.28
C TYR A 193 8.79 -18.54 19.87
N ASN A 194 9.07 -17.51 19.06
CA ASN A 194 9.20 -16.13 19.52
C ASN A 194 7.86 -15.55 20.01
N ILE A 195 6.75 -15.86 19.35
CA ILE A 195 5.39 -15.50 19.81
C ILE A 195 5.12 -16.10 21.21
N ARG A 196 5.41 -17.39 21.39
CA ARG A 196 5.24 -18.04 22.70
C ARG A 196 6.22 -17.54 23.75
N LEU A 197 7.43 -17.19 23.34
CA LEU A 197 8.45 -16.64 24.23
C LEU A 197 8.03 -15.28 24.77
N SER A 198 7.54 -14.38 23.91
CA SER A 198 7.10 -13.05 24.35
C SER A 198 5.99 -13.14 25.40
N ALA A 199 4.98 -13.99 25.17
CA ALA A 199 3.90 -14.22 26.15
C ALA A 199 4.44 -14.76 27.48
N ARG A 200 5.33 -15.78 27.45
CA ARG A 200 5.94 -16.34 28.67
C ARG A 200 6.82 -15.34 29.42
N LYS A 201 7.37 -14.34 28.73
CA LYS A 201 8.18 -13.27 29.32
C LYS A 201 7.36 -12.11 29.86
N GLY A 202 6.03 -12.17 29.73
CA GLY A 202 5.11 -11.15 30.23
C GLY A 202 5.01 -9.92 29.34
N VAL A 203 5.27 -10.04 28.03
CA VAL A 203 4.97 -8.98 27.07
C VAL A 203 3.45 -8.96 26.85
N GLU A 204 2.85 -7.81 27.08
CA GLU A 204 1.42 -7.55 26.88
C GLU A 204 1.20 -6.59 25.72
N VAL A 205 0.13 -6.77 24.95
CA VAL A 205 -0.25 -5.84 23.88
C VAL A 205 -1.53 -5.14 24.25
N LYS A 206 -1.52 -3.80 24.19
CA LYS A 206 -2.67 -2.96 24.51
C LYS A 206 -3.09 -2.17 23.29
N THR A 207 -4.40 -2.01 23.11
CA THR A 207 -4.95 -1.05 22.14
C THR A 207 -5.08 0.31 22.83
N MET A 208 -4.52 1.33 22.21
CA MET A 208 -4.61 2.72 22.65
C MET A 208 -5.17 3.61 21.54
N GLY A 209 -5.62 4.78 21.90
CA GLY A 209 -6.06 5.82 20.98
C GLY A 209 -5.03 6.96 20.91
N LEU A 210 -5.55 8.20 20.92
CA LEU A 210 -4.70 9.41 20.94
C LEU A 210 -3.82 9.53 22.19
N ASP A 211 -4.22 8.94 23.29
CA ASP A 211 -3.45 8.84 24.53
C ASP A 211 -2.16 8.03 24.39
N GLY A 212 -2.08 7.16 23.39
CA GLY A 212 -0.87 6.40 23.03
C GLY A 212 0.05 7.11 22.02
N LEU A 213 -0.35 8.26 21.47
CA LEU A 213 0.35 8.90 20.36
C LEU A 213 1.79 9.33 20.71
N ASP A 214 2.01 9.86 21.89
CA ASP A 214 3.35 10.27 22.34
C ASP A 214 4.26 9.04 22.52
N ILE A 215 3.73 7.95 23.06
CA ILE A 215 4.46 6.67 23.20
C ILE A 215 4.87 6.14 21.82
N TRP A 216 3.92 6.13 20.89
CA TRP A 216 4.19 5.77 19.50
C TRP A 216 5.31 6.63 18.91
N TYR A 217 5.22 7.93 19.07
CA TYR A 217 6.14 8.85 18.41
C TYR A 217 7.58 8.73 18.95
N GLU A 218 7.76 8.48 20.25
CA GLU A 218 9.07 8.20 20.82
C GLU A 218 9.68 6.91 20.24
N LEU A 219 8.92 5.82 20.16
CA LEU A 219 9.37 4.57 19.52
C LEU A 219 9.66 4.77 18.03
N TYR A 220 8.87 5.61 17.35
CA TYR A 220 9.05 5.91 15.93
C TYR A 220 10.32 6.71 15.68
N LYS A 221 10.62 7.73 16.50
CA LYS A 221 11.89 8.48 16.43
C LYS A 221 13.09 7.56 16.59
N GLU A 222 13.05 6.64 17.57
CA GLU A 222 14.13 5.68 17.79
C GLU A 222 14.29 4.75 16.57
N THR A 223 13.18 4.29 16.00
CA THR A 223 13.18 3.43 14.81
C THR A 223 13.71 4.16 13.59
N ALA A 224 13.27 5.41 13.36
CA ALA A 224 13.70 6.24 12.24
C ALA A 224 15.21 6.53 12.31
N ALA A 225 15.71 6.91 13.49
CA ALA A 225 17.14 7.17 13.71
C ALA A 225 17.98 5.90 13.46
N ARG A 226 17.55 4.74 13.96
CA ARG A 226 18.25 3.47 13.80
C ARG A 226 18.33 2.99 12.35
N ASN A 227 17.26 3.22 11.58
CA ASN A 227 17.12 2.72 10.22
C ASN A 227 17.34 3.80 9.15
N HIS A 228 17.77 5.01 9.55
CA HIS A 228 17.98 6.16 8.65
C HIS A 228 16.75 6.49 7.79
N LEU A 229 15.55 6.39 8.39
CA LEU A 229 14.28 6.70 7.72
C LEU A 229 13.96 8.19 7.87
N PHE A 230 13.18 8.72 6.91
CA PHE A 230 12.58 10.04 7.06
C PHE A 230 11.62 10.05 8.25
N LEU A 231 11.72 11.08 9.09
CA LEU A 231 10.87 11.23 10.27
C LEU A 231 9.65 12.08 9.90
N ASN A 232 8.49 11.44 9.78
CA ASN A 232 7.22 12.15 9.64
C ASN A 232 6.89 12.94 10.93
N ASP A 233 6.23 14.07 10.78
CA ASP A 233 5.71 14.85 11.91
C ASP A 233 4.67 14.04 12.70
N ILE A 234 4.58 14.25 14.00
CA ILE A 234 3.59 13.62 14.88
C ILE A 234 2.16 13.89 14.41
N LYS A 235 1.91 15.07 13.83
CA LYS A 235 0.61 15.46 13.25
C LYS A 235 0.11 14.50 12.15
N TYR A 236 1.05 13.87 11.45
CA TYR A 236 0.69 12.86 10.46
C TYR A 236 -0.04 11.67 11.11
N PHE A 237 0.53 11.15 12.20
CA PHE A 237 -0.05 10.02 12.94
C PHE A 237 -1.28 10.44 13.74
N GLU A 238 -1.32 11.69 14.21
CA GLU A 238 -2.51 12.26 14.82
C GLU A 238 -3.68 12.31 13.83
N ALA A 239 -3.43 12.73 12.57
CA ALA A 239 -4.45 12.72 11.52
C ALA A 239 -4.98 11.31 11.26
N VAL A 240 -4.10 10.29 11.23
CA VAL A 240 -4.50 8.88 11.07
C VAL A 240 -5.41 8.40 12.21
N LEU A 241 -5.15 8.82 13.47
CA LEU A 241 -5.99 8.44 14.62
C LEU A 241 -7.29 9.28 14.72
N ARG A 242 -7.30 10.49 14.17
CA ARG A 242 -8.44 11.41 14.22
C ARG A 242 -9.42 11.23 13.07
N ALA A 243 -8.98 10.65 11.96
CA ALA A 243 -9.84 10.43 10.81
C ALA A 243 -11.05 9.57 11.20
N LYS A 244 -12.26 10.14 11.07
CA LYS A 244 -13.52 9.50 11.45
C LYS A 244 -14.42 9.43 10.24
N THR A 245 -14.51 8.27 9.67
CA THR A 245 -15.30 8.01 8.48
C THR A 245 -16.32 6.91 8.69
N ASP A 246 -16.74 6.70 9.95
CA ASP A 246 -17.68 5.62 10.33
C ASP A 246 -19.03 5.71 9.59
N THR A 247 -19.41 6.91 9.15
CA THR A 247 -20.63 7.15 8.37
C THR A 247 -20.40 7.09 6.86
N SER A 248 -19.16 7.01 6.41
CA SER A 248 -18.82 6.91 4.99
C SER A 248 -19.08 5.50 4.46
N ARG A 249 -19.04 5.35 3.15
CA ARG A 249 -19.22 4.07 2.50
C ARG A 249 -17.99 3.17 2.54
N SER A 250 -16.80 3.74 2.78
CA SER A 250 -15.54 3.01 2.94
C SER A 250 -14.81 3.40 4.24
N PRO A 251 -15.37 3.03 5.41
CA PRO A 251 -14.77 3.32 6.69
C PRO A 251 -13.50 2.49 6.91
N ALA A 252 -12.70 2.92 7.91
CA ALA A 252 -11.56 2.16 8.41
C ALA A 252 -11.59 2.07 9.93
N ASP A 253 -11.35 0.88 10.48
CA ASP A 253 -11.08 0.71 11.92
C ASP A 253 -9.57 0.83 12.14
N VAL A 254 -9.15 1.91 12.82
CA VAL A 254 -7.75 2.21 13.10
C VAL A 254 -7.44 1.93 14.56
N ARG A 255 -6.44 1.10 14.81
CA ARG A 255 -5.98 0.76 16.16
C ARG A 255 -4.48 1.00 16.31
N LEU A 256 -4.10 1.76 17.31
CA LEU A 256 -2.73 1.86 17.77
C LEU A 256 -2.49 0.75 18.80
N LEU A 257 -1.68 -0.26 18.40
CA LEU A 257 -1.28 -1.35 19.29
C LEU A 257 0.08 -1.05 19.88
N ILE A 258 0.24 -1.22 21.19
CA ILE A 258 1.49 -1.03 21.91
C ILE A 258 1.82 -2.30 22.68
N ALA A 259 2.99 -2.88 22.42
CA ALA A 259 3.55 -3.99 23.18
C ALA A 259 4.42 -3.43 24.31
N GLU A 260 4.14 -3.79 25.54
CA GLU A 260 4.85 -3.35 26.74
C GLU A 260 5.30 -4.53 27.59
N TRP A 261 6.29 -4.28 28.41
CA TRP A 261 6.78 -5.19 29.45
C TRP A 261 7.01 -4.41 30.75
N GLU A 262 6.36 -4.83 31.82
CA GLU A 262 6.43 -4.15 33.14
C GLU A 262 6.14 -2.63 33.04
N GLY A 263 5.20 -2.24 32.20
CA GLY A 263 4.83 -0.84 31.94
C GLY A 263 5.79 -0.08 31.01
N MET A 264 6.83 -0.72 30.48
CA MET A 264 7.76 -0.14 29.52
C MET A 264 7.33 -0.44 28.08
N PRO A 265 7.01 0.55 27.24
CA PRO A 265 6.71 0.36 25.84
C PRO A 265 7.93 -0.12 25.06
N LEU A 266 7.81 -1.21 24.31
CA LEU A 266 8.90 -1.82 23.55
C LEU A 266 8.67 -1.84 22.05
N ALA A 267 7.43 -1.89 21.59
CA ALA A 267 7.07 -1.82 20.18
C ALA A 267 5.65 -1.29 20.02
N ALA A 268 5.38 -0.68 18.88
CA ALA A 268 4.04 -0.19 18.56
C ALA A 268 3.75 -0.31 17.06
N MET A 269 2.46 -0.36 16.70
CA MET A 269 2.03 -0.37 15.31
C MET A 269 0.65 0.25 15.12
N PHE A 270 0.43 0.78 13.93
CA PHE A 270 -0.91 1.07 13.44
C PHE A 270 -1.43 -0.13 12.66
N LEU A 271 -2.49 -0.72 13.17
CA LEU A 271 -3.33 -1.67 12.47
C LEU A 271 -4.52 -0.92 11.88
N VAL A 272 -4.72 -1.05 10.57
CA VAL A 272 -5.88 -0.47 9.88
C VAL A 272 -6.66 -1.60 9.23
N MET A 273 -7.95 -1.68 9.53
CA MET A 273 -8.85 -2.68 8.95
C MET A 273 -9.85 -1.99 8.04
N THR A 274 -9.90 -2.44 6.79
CA THR A 274 -10.82 -1.94 5.75
C THR A 274 -11.41 -3.13 5.00
N ALA A 275 -12.70 -3.09 4.73
CA ALA A 275 -13.41 -4.22 4.10
C ALA A 275 -13.03 -5.54 4.79
N ASN A 276 -12.36 -6.42 4.07
CA ASN A 276 -11.97 -7.75 4.53
C ASN A 276 -10.47 -7.91 4.82
N ARG A 277 -9.70 -6.78 4.90
CA ARG A 277 -8.23 -6.79 5.07
C ARG A 277 -7.79 -6.02 6.31
N GLY A 278 -6.95 -6.65 7.14
CA GLY A 278 -6.14 -5.96 8.14
C GLY A 278 -4.78 -5.59 7.55
N SER A 279 -4.31 -4.36 7.80
CA SER A 279 -3.05 -3.84 7.23
C SER A 279 -2.12 -3.35 8.32
N TYR A 280 -0.87 -3.84 8.31
CA TYR A 280 0.24 -3.33 9.13
C TYR A 280 0.79 -2.04 8.51
N LEU A 281 0.16 -0.90 8.81
CA LEU A 281 0.43 0.35 8.09
C LEU A 281 1.75 1.01 8.54
N TYR A 282 1.99 1.11 9.85
CA TYR A 282 3.23 1.67 10.42
C TYR A 282 3.69 0.84 11.60
N GLY A 283 5.00 0.75 11.81
CA GLY A 283 5.57 0.01 12.92
C GLY A 283 6.82 0.67 13.48
N ALA A 284 6.95 0.60 14.80
CA ALA A 284 8.08 1.13 15.55
C ALA A 284 8.50 0.17 16.65
N SER A 285 9.77 0.20 17.04
CA SER A 285 10.29 -0.63 18.12
C SER A 285 11.52 -0.04 18.77
N SER A 286 11.62 -0.23 20.07
CA SER A 286 12.82 0.10 20.83
C SER A 286 13.97 -0.86 20.51
N SER A 287 15.19 -0.40 20.73
CA SER A 287 16.42 -1.21 20.75
C SER A 287 16.59 -1.97 22.07
N GLN A 288 15.86 -1.55 23.11
CA GLN A 288 15.92 -2.17 24.43
C GLN A 288 15.11 -3.47 24.47
N HIS A 289 15.52 -4.40 25.30
CA HIS A 289 14.80 -5.65 25.61
C HIS A 289 14.31 -6.43 24.36
N ARG A 290 15.02 -6.36 23.23
CA ARG A 290 14.69 -7.07 21.99
C ARG A 290 14.60 -8.59 22.17
N ASN A 291 15.29 -9.13 23.17
CA ASN A 291 15.24 -10.55 23.57
C ASN A 291 13.89 -10.99 24.14
N LEU A 292 12.99 -10.04 24.47
CA LEU A 292 11.61 -10.32 24.89
C LEU A 292 10.67 -10.52 23.70
N MET A 293 11.13 -10.30 22.46
CA MET A 293 10.38 -10.49 21.20
C MET A 293 9.07 -9.68 21.09
N PRO A 294 9.02 -8.39 21.51
CA PRO A 294 7.77 -7.61 21.55
C PRO A 294 7.12 -7.46 20.18
N THR A 295 7.90 -7.34 19.09
CA THR A 295 7.37 -7.22 17.74
C THR A 295 6.63 -8.48 17.26
N TYR A 296 6.98 -9.66 17.79
CA TYR A 296 6.26 -10.91 17.50
C TYR A 296 4.93 -10.99 18.24
N ALA A 297 4.89 -10.52 19.49
CA ALA A 297 3.63 -10.39 20.24
C ALA A 297 2.68 -9.44 19.52
N LEU A 298 3.21 -8.27 19.10
CA LEU A 298 2.45 -7.22 18.44
C LEU A 298 1.83 -7.70 17.12
N GLN A 299 2.61 -8.35 16.26
CA GLN A 299 2.11 -8.89 14.99
C GLN A 299 1.09 -10.00 15.20
N TRP A 300 1.30 -10.88 16.18
CA TRP A 300 0.34 -11.96 16.46
C TRP A 300 -0.99 -11.39 16.96
N GLU A 301 -0.95 -10.41 17.85
CA GLU A 301 -2.17 -9.72 18.30
C GLU A 301 -2.90 -9.04 17.15
N ALA A 302 -2.18 -8.34 16.26
CA ALA A 302 -2.77 -7.69 15.09
C ALA A 302 -3.46 -8.68 14.14
N ILE A 303 -2.85 -9.86 13.92
CA ILE A 303 -3.43 -10.95 13.12
C ILE A 303 -4.73 -11.46 13.78
N GLN A 304 -4.71 -11.70 15.11
CA GLN A 304 -5.88 -12.17 15.84
C GLN A 304 -7.02 -11.16 15.85
N LEU A 305 -6.69 -9.87 16.07
CA LEU A 305 -7.68 -8.78 16.03
C LEU A 305 -8.29 -8.63 14.63
N SER A 306 -7.49 -8.66 13.57
CA SER A 306 -8.00 -8.62 12.20
C SER A 306 -8.98 -9.75 11.93
N LYS A 307 -8.60 -10.99 12.30
CA LYS A 307 -9.48 -12.14 12.14
C LYS A 307 -10.76 -12.02 12.97
N ALA A 308 -10.67 -11.55 14.20
CA ALA A 308 -11.83 -11.37 15.09
C ALA A 308 -12.81 -10.32 14.58
N ASN A 309 -12.31 -9.33 13.81
CA ASN A 309 -13.11 -8.31 13.15
C ASN A 309 -13.58 -8.72 11.73
N GLY A 310 -13.46 -9.99 11.36
CA GLY A 310 -13.99 -10.53 10.11
C GLY A 310 -13.08 -10.40 8.91
N CYS A 311 -11.83 -9.90 9.06
CA CYS A 311 -10.89 -9.87 7.97
C CYS A 311 -10.53 -11.29 7.50
N THR A 312 -10.47 -11.48 6.21
CA THR A 312 -10.07 -12.75 5.57
C THR A 312 -8.61 -12.73 5.14
N GLU A 313 -7.99 -11.56 5.16
CA GLU A 313 -6.60 -11.34 4.74
C GLU A 313 -5.89 -10.35 5.67
N TYR A 314 -4.57 -10.51 5.81
CA TYR A 314 -3.72 -9.58 6.55
C TYR A 314 -2.51 -9.19 5.70
N ASP A 315 -2.37 -7.90 5.43
CA ASP A 315 -1.26 -7.32 4.68
C ASP A 315 -0.15 -6.90 5.66
N MET A 316 0.99 -7.57 5.57
CA MET A 316 2.16 -7.22 6.38
C MET A 316 2.89 -5.98 5.86
N PHE A 317 2.46 -5.43 4.72
CA PHE A 317 3.05 -4.26 4.08
C PHE A 317 4.54 -4.45 3.72
N GLY A 318 5.17 -3.47 3.13
CA GLY A 318 6.48 -3.44 2.50
C GLY A 318 7.56 -4.43 2.96
N ILE A 319 8.15 -5.12 1.98
CA ILE A 319 9.33 -5.97 2.13
C ILE A 319 10.33 -5.68 1.00
N SER A 320 11.55 -6.25 1.08
CA SER A 320 12.43 -6.31 -0.07
C SER A 320 11.88 -7.26 -1.15
N PRO A 321 12.16 -7.02 -2.43
CA PRO A 321 11.68 -7.87 -3.52
C PRO A 321 12.19 -9.31 -3.44
N SER A 322 13.36 -9.50 -2.84
CA SER A 322 14.01 -10.80 -2.69
C SER A 322 14.75 -10.90 -1.35
N PRO A 323 15.14 -12.10 -0.89
CA PRO A 323 15.91 -12.31 0.34
C PRO A 323 17.40 -11.96 0.18
N ASP A 324 17.71 -10.84 -0.46
CA ASP A 324 19.08 -10.35 -0.64
C ASP A 324 19.60 -9.69 0.65
N PRO A 325 20.68 -10.23 1.27
CA PRO A 325 21.27 -9.66 2.47
C PRO A 325 21.80 -8.23 2.33
N SER A 326 22.11 -7.80 1.11
CA SER A 326 22.59 -6.44 0.82
C SER A 326 21.46 -5.40 0.79
N HIS A 327 20.20 -5.83 0.65
CA HIS A 327 19.06 -4.95 0.56
C HIS A 327 18.71 -4.34 1.94
N PRO A 328 18.47 -3.02 2.04
CA PRO A 328 18.16 -2.36 3.32
C PRO A 328 16.97 -2.99 4.07
N LEU A 329 15.97 -3.50 3.36
CA LEU A 329 14.78 -4.13 3.96
C LEU A 329 14.93 -5.65 4.19
N TYR A 330 16.12 -6.23 4.02
CA TYR A 330 16.33 -7.68 4.21
C TYR A 330 15.92 -8.18 5.60
N GLY A 331 16.27 -7.44 6.66
CA GLY A 331 15.87 -7.79 8.01
C GLY A 331 14.34 -7.84 8.18
N LEU A 332 13.65 -6.91 7.55
CA LEU A 332 12.20 -6.83 7.55
C LEU A 332 11.57 -7.97 6.73
N TYR A 333 12.15 -8.29 5.57
CA TYR A 333 11.77 -9.46 4.76
C TYR A 333 11.82 -10.74 5.60
N LYS A 334 12.96 -11.02 6.24
CA LYS A 334 13.14 -12.23 7.08
C LYS A 334 12.13 -12.32 8.22
N PHE A 335 11.85 -11.18 8.86
CA PHE A 335 10.88 -11.09 9.93
C PHE A 335 9.47 -11.42 9.43
N LYS A 336 9.00 -10.71 8.39
CA LYS A 336 7.64 -10.86 7.85
C LYS A 336 7.42 -12.21 7.18
N ALA A 337 8.37 -12.70 6.37
CA ALA A 337 8.31 -14.03 5.76
C ALA A 337 8.30 -15.19 6.78
N GLY A 338 8.62 -14.89 8.03
CA GLY A 338 8.48 -15.85 9.14
C GLY A 338 7.05 -16.19 9.50
N PHE A 339 6.10 -15.31 9.20
CA PHE A 339 4.68 -15.48 9.51
C PHE A 339 3.92 -16.37 8.51
N GLY A 340 4.57 -16.82 7.42
CA GLY A 340 4.06 -17.90 6.56
C GLY A 340 3.01 -17.46 5.53
N GLY A 341 2.99 -16.18 5.17
CA GLY A 341 2.16 -15.65 4.10
C GLY A 341 2.78 -15.81 2.71
N GLU A 342 2.04 -15.40 1.71
CA GLU A 342 2.45 -15.39 0.30
C GLU A 342 3.08 -14.05 -0.07
N ILE A 343 4.23 -14.10 -0.76
CA ILE A 343 4.90 -12.90 -1.26
C ILE A 343 4.15 -12.42 -2.50
N TYR A 344 3.87 -11.13 -2.52
CA TYR A 344 3.18 -10.47 -3.62
C TYR A 344 4.05 -9.34 -4.19
N HIS A 345 4.21 -9.32 -5.50
CA HIS A 345 4.96 -8.32 -6.24
C HIS A 345 4.01 -7.56 -7.16
N SER A 346 3.87 -6.26 -6.96
CA SER A 346 3.01 -5.40 -7.76
C SER A 346 3.77 -4.69 -8.88
N LEU A 347 3.03 -4.13 -9.84
CA LEU A 347 3.58 -3.33 -10.94
C LEU A 347 4.23 -2.03 -10.45
N GLY A 348 3.83 -1.51 -9.27
CA GLY A 348 4.37 -0.27 -8.70
C GLY A 348 4.03 0.99 -9.49
N CYS A 349 4.85 2.04 -9.37
CA CYS A 349 4.54 3.37 -9.89
C CYS A 349 4.72 3.49 -11.41
N TRP A 350 3.68 4.10 -12.04
CA TRP A 350 3.62 4.44 -13.45
C TRP A 350 3.11 5.87 -13.63
N ASP A 351 3.76 6.62 -14.48
CA ASP A 351 3.40 8.00 -14.80
C ASP A 351 2.69 8.10 -16.15
N TYR A 352 1.62 8.88 -16.16
CA TYR A 352 0.94 9.32 -17.36
C TYR A 352 1.12 10.84 -17.50
N PRO A 353 2.08 11.33 -18.29
CA PRO A 353 2.31 12.76 -18.51
C PRO A 353 1.08 13.46 -19.09
N LEU A 354 0.71 14.59 -18.51
CA LEU A 354 -0.31 15.51 -19.03
C LEU A 354 0.33 16.68 -19.79
N ASP A 355 1.60 16.99 -19.46
CA ASP A 355 2.45 18.01 -20.08
C ASP A 355 3.86 17.41 -20.19
N GLU A 356 4.28 17.08 -21.41
CA GLU A 356 5.53 16.38 -21.71
C GLU A 356 6.78 17.18 -21.29
N GLU A 357 6.78 18.51 -21.52
CA GLU A 357 7.95 19.36 -21.23
C GLU A 357 8.14 19.48 -19.71
N LYS A 358 7.07 19.76 -18.97
CA LYS A 358 7.12 19.87 -17.52
C LYS A 358 7.42 18.54 -16.86
N TYR A 359 6.88 17.46 -17.41
CA TYR A 359 7.18 16.11 -16.93
C TYR A 359 8.67 15.77 -17.08
N ALA A 360 9.30 16.12 -18.22
CA ALA A 360 10.73 15.90 -18.42
C ALA A 360 11.57 16.62 -17.34
N LEU A 361 11.22 17.88 -17.03
CA LEU A 361 11.88 18.65 -15.97
C LEU A 361 11.65 18.02 -14.57
N PHE A 362 10.43 17.59 -14.30
CA PHE A 362 10.09 16.90 -13.07
C PHE A 362 10.91 15.62 -12.87
N ARG A 363 11.05 14.78 -13.92
CA ARG A 363 11.88 13.56 -13.86
C ARG A 363 13.33 13.85 -13.52
N VAL A 364 13.93 14.89 -14.11
CA VAL A 364 15.31 15.29 -13.79
C VAL A 364 15.43 15.71 -12.32
N SER A 365 14.47 16.47 -11.83
CA SER A 365 14.43 16.86 -10.40
C SER A 365 14.29 15.66 -9.49
N GLU A 366 13.42 14.71 -9.82
CA GLU A 366 13.18 13.50 -9.04
C GLU A 366 14.41 12.58 -8.95
N ILE A 367 15.18 12.45 -10.04
CA ILE A 367 16.44 11.68 -10.04
C ILE A 367 17.47 12.33 -9.11
N ASN A 368 17.54 13.67 -9.11
CA ASN A 368 18.49 14.42 -8.31
C ASN A 368 18.07 14.54 -6.82
N SER A 369 16.78 14.39 -6.51
CA SER A 369 16.33 14.25 -5.14
C SER A 369 16.71 12.84 -4.68
N GLN A 370 17.40 12.73 -3.54
CA GLN A 370 17.63 11.42 -2.93
C GLN A 370 16.28 10.77 -2.66
N GLY A 371 15.89 9.82 -3.47
CA GLY A 371 14.59 9.20 -3.61
C GLY A 371 13.70 9.27 -2.38
N TYR A 372 12.39 9.40 -2.59
CA TYR A 372 11.39 9.31 -1.51
C TYR A 372 11.50 7.93 -0.84
N HIS A 373 12.43 7.81 0.09
CA HIS A 373 12.48 6.65 0.94
C HIS A 373 11.30 6.75 1.91
N LEU A 374 10.23 6.03 1.55
CA LEU A 374 9.18 5.62 2.47
C LEU A 374 8.54 6.78 3.26
N SER A 375 7.85 7.62 2.57
CA SER A 375 6.88 8.51 3.24
C SER A 375 5.45 8.01 3.03
#